data_9c0040a823e1450ad38d053a6214b925
#
_entry.id   9c0040a823e1450ad38d053a6214b925
#
_cell.length_a   1.000
_cell.length_b   1.000
_cell.length_c   1.000
_cell.angle_alpha   90.00
_cell.angle_beta   90.00
_cell.angle_gamma   90.00
#
_symmetry.space_group_name_H-M   'P 1'
#
loop_
_entity.id
_entity.type
_entity.pdbx_description
1 polymer ?
#
loop_
_entity_poly.entity_id
_entity_poly.type
_entity_poly.pdbx_seq_one_letter_code
_entity_poly.pdbx_strand_id
1 'polypeptide(L)'
;LIGLVGSEMCIRDRAMAYTMLSKLYLNAKEWIGKEMWRETSDACDKVIGFGKLSLEPDYFSNFKVNNEDSKENIFVVAVDNIYTSSAMIFHQMCLHTLSQQTFGIVDFCWDGFCAMESHYKLYTDQDVRKKSWLEGPQFDSSGNPLMLGPNRQLTYRPQVKALYNEYDPALLDDGVRFAKYEYESGLMNGMNNDY
;
A
#
# COMPACT_ATOMS: atom_id res chain seq x y z
N LEU A 1 10.67 4.79 -29.00
CA LEU A 1 10.39 5.57 -27.75
C LEU A 1 10.23 7.09 -27.95
N ILE A 2 10.09 7.60 -29.18
CA ILE A 2 9.94 9.05 -29.47
C ILE A 2 8.51 9.38 -29.97
N GLY A 3 7.56 8.46 -29.88
CA GLY A 3 6.21 8.61 -30.44
C GLY A 3 5.09 8.94 -29.44
N LEU A 4 5.36 9.17 -28.17
CA LEU A 4 4.34 9.35 -27.12
C LEU A 4 4.31 10.74 -26.49
N VAL A 5 4.67 11.79 -27.23
CA VAL A 5 4.39 13.17 -26.80
C VAL A 5 3.01 13.56 -27.29
N GLY A 6 1.99 12.83 -26.84
CA GLY A 6 0.60 13.21 -27.06
C GLY A 6 0.10 14.17 -25.98
N SER A 7 -0.98 14.89 -26.27
CA SER A 7 -1.61 15.86 -25.36
C SER A 7 -1.99 15.26 -23.97
N GLU A 8 -2.16 13.96 -23.88
CA GLU A 8 -2.51 13.27 -22.62
C GLU A 8 -1.33 13.13 -21.67
N MET A 9 -0.12 12.87 -22.19
CA MET A 9 1.10 12.83 -21.38
C MET A 9 1.39 14.20 -20.76
N CYS A 10 1.24 15.29 -21.55
CA CYS A 10 1.37 16.66 -21.02
C CYS A 10 0.33 16.97 -19.92
N ILE A 11 -0.87 16.39 -19.95
CA ILE A 11 -1.89 16.60 -18.91
C ILE A 11 -1.49 15.87 -17.62
N ARG A 12 -1.03 14.63 -17.69
CA ARG A 12 -0.57 13.87 -16.52
C ARG A 12 0.65 14.52 -15.89
N ASP A 13 1.63 14.97 -16.66
CA ASP A 13 2.81 15.70 -16.16
C ASP A 13 2.42 16.99 -15.44
N ARG A 14 1.45 17.75 -15.99
CA ARG A 14 0.94 18.97 -15.37
C ARG A 14 0.16 18.65 -14.09
N ALA A 15 -0.66 17.58 -14.08
CA ALA A 15 -1.38 17.14 -12.91
C ALA A 15 -0.41 16.73 -11.79
N MET A 16 0.64 15.98 -12.12
CA MET A 16 1.72 15.64 -11.20
C MET A 16 2.38 16.89 -10.61
N ALA A 17 2.77 17.85 -11.44
CA ALA A 17 3.42 19.09 -11.00
C ALA A 17 2.53 19.87 -10.01
N TYR A 18 1.24 20.03 -10.30
CA TYR A 18 0.31 20.71 -9.38
C TYR A 18 0.05 19.89 -8.11
N THR A 19 0.01 18.56 -8.20
CA THR A 19 -0.10 17.70 -7.01
C THR A 19 1.13 17.87 -6.10
N MET A 20 2.33 17.91 -6.66
CA MET A 20 3.56 18.17 -5.90
C MET A 20 3.54 19.57 -5.28
N LEU A 21 3.11 20.59 -6.03
CA LEU A 21 2.96 21.95 -5.49
C LEU A 21 1.95 21.99 -4.34
N SER A 22 0.80 21.30 -4.46
CA SER A 22 -0.18 21.25 -3.37
C SER A 22 0.40 20.65 -2.09
N LYS A 23 1.20 19.58 -2.20
CA LYS A 23 1.89 18.98 -1.05
C LYS A 23 2.93 19.92 -0.43
N LEU A 24 3.69 20.64 -1.25
CA LEU A 24 4.66 21.64 -0.77
C LEU A 24 3.96 22.79 -0.05
N TYR A 25 2.90 23.35 -0.61
CA TYR A 25 2.13 24.43 0.02
C TYR A 25 1.44 23.98 1.31
N LEU A 26 0.88 22.76 1.35
CA LEU A 26 0.25 22.20 2.54
C LEU A 26 1.21 22.13 3.73
N ASN A 27 2.47 21.81 3.48
CA ASN A 27 3.49 21.66 4.50
C ASN A 27 4.37 22.92 4.69
N ALA A 28 4.11 24.01 3.97
CA ALA A 28 4.94 25.22 3.99
C ALA A 28 5.03 25.86 5.38
N LYS A 29 3.98 25.75 6.18
CA LYS A 29 3.99 26.26 7.57
C LYS A 29 5.11 25.60 8.39
N GLU A 30 5.26 24.29 8.30
CA GLU A 30 6.28 23.54 9.06
C GLU A 30 7.69 23.78 8.52
N TRP A 31 7.85 23.94 7.22
CA TRP A 31 9.17 24.01 6.59
C TRP A 31 9.74 25.42 6.53
N ILE A 32 8.88 26.43 6.32
CA ILE A 32 9.29 27.82 6.12
C ILE A 32 8.51 28.83 6.98
N GLY A 33 7.67 28.36 7.90
CA GLY A 33 6.88 29.19 8.81
C GLY A 33 5.76 30.00 8.11
N LYS A 34 5.42 29.69 6.86
CA LYS A 34 4.43 30.44 6.07
C LYS A 34 3.20 29.61 5.78
N GLU A 35 2.02 30.09 6.17
CA GLU A 35 0.75 29.47 5.80
C GLU A 35 0.42 29.71 4.33
N MET A 36 0.20 28.63 3.56
CA MET A 36 -0.09 28.66 2.13
C MET A 36 -1.31 27.78 1.80
N TRP A 37 -2.34 27.86 2.63
CA TRP A 37 -3.56 27.03 2.50
C TRP A 37 -4.35 27.35 1.23
N ARG A 38 -4.36 28.62 0.82
CA ARG A 38 -5.05 29.05 -0.41
C ARG A 38 -4.34 28.51 -1.64
N GLU A 39 -3.02 28.64 -1.69
CA GLU A 39 -2.19 28.13 -2.79
C GLU A 39 -2.31 26.60 -2.88
N THR A 40 -2.48 25.90 -1.73
CA THR A 40 -2.78 24.46 -1.71
C THR A 40 -4.09 24.17 -2.43
N SER A 41 -5.18 24.86 -2.06
CA SER A 41 -6.49 24.69 -2.68
C SER A 41 -6.46 25.01 -4.17
N ASP A 42 -5.86 26.13 -4.54
CA ASP A 42 -5.74 26.56 -5.95
C ASP A 42 -4.98 25.54 -6.80
N ALA A 43 -3.95 24.90 -6.23
CA ALA A 43 -3.21 23.83 -6.91
C ALA A 43 -4.04 22.55 -7.06
N CYS A 44 -4.81 22.14 -6.05
CA CYS A 44 -5.75 21.02 -6.14
C CYS A 44 -6.83 21.27 -7.21
N ASP A 45 -7.41 22.49 -7.25
CA ASP A 45 -8.43 22.86 -8.21
C ASP A 45 -7.90 22.79 -9.65
N LYS A 46 -6.60 23.05 -9.86
CA LYS A 46 -5.98 22.85 -11.19
C LYS A 46 -5.96 21.39 -11.59
N VAL A 47 -5.65 20.46 -10.66
CA VAL A 47 -5.67 19.01 -10.95
C VAL A 47 -7.08 18.54 -11.27
N ILE A 48 -8.06 18.91 -10.45
CA ILE A 48 -9.47 18.57 -10.64
C ILE A 48 -10.00 19.13 -11.96
N GLY A 49 -9.64 20.37 -12.28
CA GLY A 49 -10.09 21.07 -13.48
C GLY A 49 -9.56 20.51 -14.80
N PHE A 50 -8.59 19.60 -14.79
CA PHE A 50 -8.14 18.93 -16.02
C PHE A 50 -9.22 18.01 -16.62
N GLY A 51 -10.16 17.50 -15.82
CA GLY A 51 -11.30 16.70 -16.28
C GLY A 51 -10.95 15.35 -16.91
N LYS A 52 -9.71 14.86 -16.70
CA LYS A 52 -9.21 13.59 -17.22
C LYS A 52 -8.97 12.56 -16.12
N LEU A 53 -9.00 13.01 -14.87
CA LEU A 53 -8.82 12.20 -13.68
C LEU A 53 -10.17 12.04 -12.97
N SER A 54 -10.41 10.88 -12.40
CA SER A 54 -11.61 10.59 -11.61
C SER A 54 -11.30 9.56 -10.55
N LEU A 55 -12.00 9.62 -9.42
CA LEU A 55 -11.87 8.60 -8.39
C LEU A 55 -12.38 7.25 -8.91
N GLU A 56 -11.67 6.18 -8.57
CA GLU A 56 -12.11 4.83 -8.82
C GLU A 56 -13.30 4.47 -7.88
N PRO A 57 -14.32 3.76 -8.39
CA PRO A 57 -15.46 3.35 -7.56
C PRO A 57 -15.10 2.44 -6.40
N ASP A 58 -14.08 1.61 -6.58
CA ASP A 58 -13.52 0.72 -5.56
C ASP A 58 -12.12 1.19 -5.19
N TYR A 59 -11.92 1.49 -3.92
CA TYR A 59 -10.64 1.93 -3.37
C TYR A 59 -9.48 0.98 -3.73
N PHE A 60 -9.74 -0.33 -3.76
CA PHE A 60 -8.70 -1.31 -4.03
C PHE A 60 -8.34 -1.47 -5.51
N SER A 61 -9.11 -0.88 -6.42
CA SER A 61 -8.79 -0.93 -7.86
C SER A 61 -7.41 -0.39 -8.19
N ASN A 62 -6.97 0.65 -7.47
CA ASN A 62 -5.65 1.28 -7.65
C ASN A 62 -4.48 0.41 -7.16
N PHE A 63 -4.76 -0.69 -6.44
CA PHE A 63 -3.76 -1.54 -5.79
C PHE A 63 -3.80 -2.98 -6.32
N LYS A 64 -4.47 -3.19 -7.43
CA LYS A 64 -4.48 -4.45 -8.16
C LYS A 64 -3.23 -4.63 -9.00
N VAL A 65 -2.97 -5.87 -9.42
CA VAL A 65 -1.88 -6.20 -10.35
C VAL A 65 -2.07 -5.45 -11.68
N ASN A 66 -3.31 -5.42 -12.18
CA ASN A 66 -3.66 -4.71 -13.43
C ASN A 66 -4.32 -3.37 -13.06
N ASN A 67 -3.53 -2.36 -12.76
CA ASN A 67 -4.01 -1.02 -12.39
C ASN A 67 -3.55 0.09 -13.35
N GLU A 68 -2.98 -0.26 -14.47
CA GLU A 68 -2.45 0.65 -15.49
C GLU A 68 -3.52 1.54 -16.12
N ASP A 69 -4.78 1.08 -16.17
CA ASP A 69 -5.93 1.82 -16.72
C ASP A 69 -6.62 2.73 -15.68
N SER A 70 -6.13 2.77 -14.43
CA SER A 70 -6.73 3.60 -13.39
C SER A 70 -6.76 5.08 -13.80
N LYS A 71 -7.95 5.68 -13.65
CA LYS A 71 -8.17 7.11 -13.89
C LYS A 71 -7.87 7.98 -12.67
N GLU A 72 -7.68 7.36 -11.51
CA GLU A 72 -7.32 8.05 -10.28
C GLU A 72 -5.81 8.28 -10.19
N ASN A 73 -5.00 7.39 -10.76
CA ASN A 73 -3.56 7.47 -10.73
C ASN A 73 -3.06 8.67 -11.56
N ILE A 74 -2.43 9.64 -10.90
CA ILE A 74 -1.91 10.86 -11.51
C ILE A 74 -0.54 10.62 -12.13
N PHE A 75 0.37 10.03 -11.34
CA PHE A 75 1.72 9.67 -11.73
C PHE A 75 2.03 8.27 -11.23
N VAL A 76 2.60 7.46 -12.09
CA VAL A 76 2.83 6.04 -11.84
C VAL A 76 4.29 5.72 -12.11
N VAL A 77 4.89 4.96 -11.22
CA VAL A 77 6.18 4.29 -11.43
C VAL A 77 5.87 2.83 -11.71
N ALA A 78 6.07 2.43 -12.96
CA ALA A 78 5.80 1.06 -13.39
C ALA A 78 6.71 0.07 -12.66
N VAL A 79 6.10 -0.95 -12.07
CA VAL A 79 6.79 -2.04 -11.39
C VAL A 79 6.41 -3.35 -12.05
N ASP A 80 7.39 -4.10 -12.51
CA ASP A 80 7.21 -5.44 -13.06
C ASP A 80 8.30 -6.40 -12.56
N ASN A 81 8.03 -7.70 -12.67
CA ASN A 81 8.94 -8.73 -12.17
C ASN A 81 10.15 -9.00 -13.08
N ILE A 82 10.24 -8.39 -14.24
CA ILE A 82 11.32 -8.56 -15.20
C ILE A 82 12.37 -7.46 -15.04
N TYR A 83 11.92 -6.19 -15.06
CA TYR A 83 12.82 -5.02 -15.09
C TYR A 83 13.00 -4.36 -13.73
N THR A 84 12.01 -4.51 -12.83
CA THR A 84 11.99 -3.86 -11.51
C THR A 84 11.68 -4.84 -10.38
N SER A 85 12.11 -6.09 -10.53
CA SER A 85 11.75 -7.25 -9.70
C SER A 85 11.95 -7.12 -8.18
N SER A 86 12.73 -6.16 -7.72
CA SER A 86 12.97 -5.93 -6.28
C SER A 86 12.35 -4.63 -5.76
N ALA A 87 11.55 -3.94 -6.57
CA ALA A 87 11.07 -2.61 -6.22
C ALA A 87 9.93 -2.62 -5.19
N MET A 88 9.13 -3.70 -5.14
CA MET A 88 7.93 -3.78 -4.31
C MET A 88 7.91 -5.06 -3.47
N ILE A 89 8.45 -4.97 -2.26
CA ILE A 89 8.56 -6.10 -1.32
C ILE A 89 7.76 -5.88 -0.02
N PHE A 90 6.74 -5.02 -0.02
CA PHE A 90 6.00 -4.67 1.21
C PHE A 90 5.31 -5.85 1.87
N HIS A 91 4.67 -6.74 1.11
CA HIS A 91 4.07 -7.95 1.66
C HIS A 91 5.13 -8.83 2.32
N GLN A 92 6.23 -9.05 1.61
CA GLN A 92 7.35 -9.83 2.10
C GLN A 92 7.94 -9.25 3.39
N MET A 93 8.06 -7.91 3.47
CA MET A 93 8.55 -7.22 4.66
C MET A 93 7.59 -7.27 5.84
N CYS A 94 6.28 -7.27 5.60
CA CYS A 94 5.25 -7.12 6.64
C CYS A 94 4.66 -8.44 7.10
N LEU A 95 4.52 -9.43 6.21
CA LEU A 95 3.79 -10.66 6.50
C LEU A 95 4.67 -11.68 7.23
N HIS A 96 4.04 -12.48 8.08
CA HIS A 96 4.65 -13.68 8.64
C HIS A 96 4.90 -14.72 7.53
N THR A 97 5.94 -15.54 7.65
CA THR A 97 6.32 -16.50 6.62
C THR A 97 5.20 -17.49 6.26
N LEU A 98 4.33 -17.87 7.20
CA LEU A 98 3.17 -18.73 6.92
C LEU A 98 2.17 -18.07 5.94
N SER A 99 2.10 -16.76 5.88
CA SER A 99 1.22 -16.03 4.95
C SER A 99 1.58 -16.25 3.47
N GLN A 100 2.75 -16.84 3.17
CA GLN A 100 3.06 -17.36 1.85
C GLN A 100 1.97 -18.31 1.34
N GLN A 101 1.38 -19.11 2.22
CA GLN A 101 0.32 -20.06 1.88
C GLN A 101 -1.03 -19.37 1.57
N THR A 102 -1.25 -18.18 2.12
CA THR A 102 -2.44 -17.36 1.83
C THR A 102 -2.36 -16.73 0.44
N PHE A 103 -1.21 -16.13 0.14
CA PHE A 103 -1.04 -15.24 -1.00
C PHE A 103 -0.29 -15.90 -2.19
N GLY A 104 0.20 -17.14 -2.03
CA GLY A 104 1.02 -17.80 -3.04
C GLY A 104 2.39 -17.16 -3.23
N ILE A 105 2.94 -16.52 -2.19
CA ILE A 105 4.26 -15.89 -2.21
C ILE A 105 5.32 -16.97 -2.28
N VAL A 106 6.20 -16.91 -3.27
CA VAL A 106 7.27 -17.89 -3.45
C VAL A 106 8.46 -17.60 -2.53
N ASP A 107 8.75 -16.33 -2.33
CA ASP A 107 9.89 -15.91 -1.54
C ASP A 107 9.53 -15.78 -0.04
N PHE A 108 10.56 -15.77 0.82
CA PHE A 108 10.41 -15.76 2.27
C PHE A 108 9.85 -14.42 2.78
N CYS A 109 8.80 -14.46 3.60
CA CYS A 109 8.26 -13.31 4.30
C CYS A 109 8.98 -13.10 5.64
N TRP A 110 9.30 -11.83 5.95
CA TRP A 110 10.28 -11.45 6.99
C TRP A 110 9.68 -11.11 8.35
N ASP A 111 8.36 -10.94 8.43
CA ASP A 111 7.65 -10.53 9.67
C ASP A 111 8.22 -9.24 10.29
N GLY A 112 8.75 -8.33 9.46
CA GLY A 112 9.56 -7.20 9.89
C GLY A 112 8.77 -5.98 10.36
N PHE A 113 7.59 -5.70 9.78
CA PHE A 113 6.83 -4.49 10.08
C PHE A 113 5.38 -4.79 10.40
N CYS A 114 4.84 -4.07 11.38
CA CYS A 114 3.43 -4.09 11.71
C CYS A 114 2.94 -2.68 12.01
N ALA A 115 1.63 -2.44 11.92
CA ALA A 115 1.06 -1.20 12.41
C ALA A 115 0.74 -1.30 13.91
N MET A 116 0.95 -0.17 14.61
CA MET A 116 0.58 -0.04 16.00
C MET A 116 -0.93 0.09 16.15
N GLU A 117 -1.46 -0.36 17.28
CA GLU A 117 -2.88 -0.28 17.65
C GLU A 117 -3.44 1.15 17.52
N SER A 118 -2.68 2.17 17.93
CA SER A 118 -3.09 3.56 17.84
C SER A 118 -3.37 4.01 16.41
N HIS A 119 -2.57 3.56 15.44
CA HIS A 119 -2.80 3.82 14.02
C HIS A 119 -4.00 3.02 13.50
N TYR A 120 -4.07 1.73 13.80
CA TYR A 120 -5.16 0.86 13.33
C TYR A 120 -6.54 1.34 13.81
N LYS A 121 -6.63 1.84 15.03
CA LYS A 121 -7.88 2.39 15.61
C LYS A 121 -8.37 3.69 14.98
N LEU A 122 -7.57 4.35 14.13
CA LEU A 122 -8.05 5.50 13.34
C LEU A 122 -9.04 5.10 12.25
N TYR A 123 -9.03 3.84 11.82
CA TYR A 123 -9.98 3.32 10.84
C TYR A 123 -11.26 2.83 11.54
N THR A 124 -12.39 3.40 11.14
CA THR A 124 -13.71 2.90 11.57
C THR A 124 -14.08 1.64 10.80
N ASP A 125 -15.10 0.90 11.26
CA ASP A 125 -15.56 -0.31 10.56
C ASP A 125 -16.21 -0.01 9.20
N GLN A 126 -16.66 1.23 8.98
CA GLN A 126 -17.18 1.70 7.69
C GLN A 126 -16.10 2.15 6.73
N ASP A 127 -14.88 2.35 7.20
CA ASP A 127 -13.75 2.77 6.37
C ASP A 127 -13.20 1.56 5.59
N VAL A 128 -13.44 1.55 4.28
CA VAL A 128 -12.98 0.46 3.41
C VAL A 128 -11.46 0.25 3.45
N ARG A 129 -10.69 1.31 3.76
CA ARG A 129 -9.23 1.28 3.89
C ARG A 129 -8.75 0.39 5.04
N LYS A 130 -9.61 0.14 6.05
CA LYS A 130 -9.33 -0.79 7.14
C LYS A 130 -9.00 -2.20 6.64
N LYS A 131 -9.57 -2.61 5.50
CA LYS A 131 -9.29 -3.89 4.85
C LYS A 131 -7.85 -4.02 4.30
N SER A 132 -7.10 -2.92 4.26
CA SER A 132 -5.65 -2.96 3.98
C SER A 132 -4.82 -3.60 5.08
N TRP A 133 -5.43 -3.88 6.22
CA TRP A 133 -4.78 -4.44 7.40
C TRP A 133 -5.35 -5.80 7.72
N LEU A 134 -4.48 -6.78 7.87
CA LEU A 134 -4.85 -8.12 8.33
C LEU A 134 -4.89 -8.12 9.86
N GLU A 135 -6.05 -8.47 10.41
CA GLU A 135 -6.31 -8.68 11.83
C GLU A 135 -7.01 -10.03 12.02
N GLY A 136 -6.83 -10.63 13.18
CA GLY A 136 -7.49 -11.87 13.54
C GLY A 136 -6.82 -13.13 13.02
N PRO A 137 -7.52 -14.27 13.08
CA PRO A 137 -7.01 -15.58 12.67
C PRO A 137 -6.68 -15.60 11.18
N GLN A 138 -5.55 -16.19 10.82
CA GLN A 138 -5.07 -16.27 9.44
C GLN A 138 -5.27 -17.69 8.88
N PHE A 139 -5.50 -17.74 7.56
CA PHE A 139 -5.83 -18.96 6.84
C PHE A 139 -5.01 -19.03 5.54
N ASP A 140 -4.78 -20.26 5.06
CA ASP A 140 -4.23 -20.49 3.72
C ASP A 140 -5.24 -20.16 2.61
N SER A 141 -4.82 -20.27 1.36
CA SER A 141 -5.69 -20.03 0.19
C SER A 141 -6.86 -21.03 0.05
N SER A 142 -6.82 -22.14 0.79
CA SER A 142 -7.88 -23.16 0.84
C SER A 142 -8.82 -23.00 2.04
N GLY A 143 -8.54 -22.02 2.92
CA GLY A 143 -9.32 -21.77 4.13
C GLY A 143 -8.89 -22.60 5.35
N ASN A 144 -7.77 -23.32 5.32
CA ASN A 144 -7.25 -24.01 6.48
C ASN A 144 -6.49 -23.02 7.37
N PRO A 145 -6.56 -23.17 8.73
CA PRO A 145 -5.85 -22.28 9.63
C PRO A 145 -4.33 -22.39 9.50
N LEU A 146 -3.65 -21.25 9.47
CA LEU A 146 -2.19 -21.21 9.50
C LEU A 146 -1.69 -21.43 10.93
N MET A 147 -0.93 -22.50 11.14
CA MET A 147 -0.55 -22.93 12.48
C MET A 147 0.91 -22.59 12.81
N LEU A 148 1.13 -21.81 13.87
CA LEU A 148 2.45 -21.53 14.46
C LEU A 148 2.98 -22.72 15.28
N GLY A 149 2.11 -23.64 15.64
CA GLY A 149 2.41 -24.86 16.42
C GLY A 149 1.16 -25.70 16.59
N PRO A 150 1.23 -26.84 17.31
CA PRO A 150 0.13 -27.83 17.38
C PRO A 150 -1.22 -27.24 17.82
N ASN A 151 -1.20 -26.22 18.68
CA ASN A 151 -2.41 -25.64 19.28
C ASN A 151 -2.46 -24.12 19.16
N ARG A 152 -1.68 -23.50 18.26
CA ARG A 152 -1.61 -22.04 18.09
C ARG A 152 -1.76 -21.67 16.65
N GLN A 153 -2.89 -21.06 16.30
CA GLN A 153 -3.12 -20.45 15.00
C GLN A 153 -2.46 -19.06 14.93
N LEU A 154 -1.86 -18.74 13.81
CA LEU A 154 -1.40 -17.38 13.49
C LEU A 154 -2.60 -16.42 13.57
N THR A 155 -2.55 -15.47 14.50
CA THR A 155 -3.66 -14.54 14.77
C THR A 155 -3.08 -13.15 15.00
N TYR A 156 -3.14 -12.29 13.98
CA TYR A 156 -2.65 -10.92 14.10
C TYR A 156 -3.50 -10.11 15.07
N ARG A 157 -2.85 -9.42 15.98
CA ARG A 157 -3.48 -8.61 17.02
C ARG A 157 -3.05 -7.16 16.91
N PRO A 158 -3.96 -6.17 17.11
CA PRO A 158 -3.57 -4.76 17.08
C PRO A 158 -2.53 -4.39 18.13
N GLN A 159 -2.51 -5.10 19.26
CA GLN A 159 -1.59 -4.85 20.36
C GLN A 159 -0.16 -5.25 19.98
N VAL A 160 0.77 -4.34 20.20
CA VAL A 160 2.21 -4.57 20.06
C VAL A 160 2.80 -4.50 21.47
N LYS A 161 3.32 -5.60 21.98
CA LYS A 161 3.87 -5.68 23.32
C LYS A 161 5.28 -5.14 23.44
N ALA A 162 6.06 -5.25 22.36
CA ALA A 162 7.41 -4.72 22.30
C ALA A 162 7.68 -4.12 20.92
N LEU A 163 8.37 -2.97 20.88
CA LEU A 163 8.75 -2.31 19.62
C LEU A 163 10.00 -2.91 18.99
N TYR A 164 10.80 -3.60 19.77
CA TYR A 164 11.95 -4.37 19.31
C TYR A 164 11.91 -5.75 19.95
N ASN A 165 12.16 -6.74 19.13
CA ASN A 165 12.03 -8.14 19.51
C ASN A 165 13.32 -8.88 19.12
N GLU A 166 14.08 -9.37 20.11
CA GLU A 166 15.07 -10.41 19.88
C GLU A 166 14.30 -11.72 19.71
N TYR A 167 13.83 -12.00 18.52
CA TYR A 167 13.10 -13.20 18.12
C TYR A 167 12.39 -13.93 19.27
N ASP A 168 11.28 -13.38 19.74
CA ASP A 168 10.39 -14.07 20.68
C ASP A 168 9.22 -14.69 19.90
N PRO A 169 9.16 -16.02 19.79
CA PRO A 169 8.05 -16.69 19.10
C PRO A 169 6.66 -16.35 19.67
N ALA A 170 6.57 -15.84 20.90
CA ALA A 170 5.31 -15.42 21.50
C ALA A 170 4.77 -14.10 20.89
N LEU A 171 5.60 -13.33 20.19
CA LEU A 171 5.27 -12.01 19.66
C LEU A 171 5.14 -11.98 18.12
N LEU A 172 5.29 -13.11 17.44
CA LEU A 172 5.25 -13.20 15.97
C LEU A 172 3.94 -12.73 15.34
N ASP A 173 2.87 -12.67 16.11
CA ASP A 173 1.54 -12.24 15.68
C ASP A 173 1.11 -10.89 16.31
N ASP A 174 2.02 -10.16 16.96
CA ASP A 174 1.76 -8.82 17.47
C ASP A 174 1.69 -7.79 16.32
N GLY A 175 0.74 -6.86 16.43
CA GLY A 175 0.45 -5.84 15.41
C GLY A 175 -0.32 -6.37 14.20
N VAL A 176 -1.07 -5.48 13.55
CA VAL A 176 -1.76 -5.80 12.29
C VAL A 176 -0.78 -5.71 11.12
N ARG A 177 -0.97 -6.54 10.11
CA ARG A 177 -0.08 -6.62 8.96
C ARG A 177 -0.65 -5.92 7.74
N PHE A 178 0.21 -5.27 6.99
CA PHE A 178 -0.17 -4.55 5.78
C PHE A 178 -0.34 -5.51 4.60
N ALA A 179 -1.51 -5.47 3.95
CA ALA A 179 -1.84 -6.29 2.79
C ALA A 179 -2.77 -5.53 1.82
N LYS A 180 -2.38 -4.29 1.48
CA LYS A 180 -3.18 -3.40 0.65
C LYS A 180 -3.11 -3.76 -0.82
N TYR A 181 -1.94 -4.16 -1.30
CA TYR A 181 -1.70 -4.48 -2.70
C TYR A 181 -2.11 -5.91 -3.01
N GLU A 182 -2.72 -6.11 -4.16
CA GLU A 182 -2.95 -7.45 -4.69
C GLU A 182 -1.61 -8.12 -5.00
N TYR A 183 -1.52 -9.40 -4.74
CA TYR A 183 -0.34 -10.21 -4.97
C TYR A 183 -0.54 -11.14 -6.16
N GLU A 184 0.38 -11.12 -7.11
CA GLU A 184 0.38 -12.10 -8.20
C GLU A 184 1.05 -13.40 -7.74
N SER A 185 0.24 -14.45 -7.57
CA SER A 185 0.70 -15.75 -7.08
C SER A 185 1.77 -16.35 -8.01
N GLY A 186 2.82 -16.90 -7.39
CA GLY A 186 3.89 -17.58 -8.10
C GLY A 186 5.06 -16.69 -8.53
N LEU A 187 5.02 -15.38 -8.27
CA LEU A 187 6.17 -14.50 -8.49
C LEU A 187 7.14 -14.51 -7.31
N MET A 188 8.43 -14.47 -7.59
CA MET A 188 9.46 -14.48 -6.54
C MET A 188 9.48 -13.20 -5.71
N ASN A 189 9.34 -12.06 -6.32
CA ASN A 189 9.37 -10.75 -5.64
C ASN A 189 8.07 -9.99 -5.74
N GLY A 190 7.04 -10.65 -6.04
CA GLY A 190 5.67 -10.56 -5.73
C GLY A 190 4.83 -9.41 -6.20
N MET A 191 5.29 -8.38 -6.85
CA MET A 191 4.33 -7.34 -7.21
C MET A 191 4.60 -6.74 -8.58
N ASN A 192 3.61 -6.90 -9.46
CA ASN A 192 3.49 -6.21 -10.74
C ASN A 192 2.53 -5.01 -10.63
N ASN A 193 2.45 -4.38 -9.46
CA ASN A 193 1.57 -3.24 -9.27
C ASN A 193 2.33 -1.96 -9.60
N ASP A 194 1.74 -1.12 -10.43
CA ASP A 194 2.21 0.23 -10.65
C ASP A 194 2.07 1.08 -9.38
N TYR A 195 3.08 1.92 -9.13
CA TYR A 195 3.20 2.75 -7.94
C TYR A 195 2.98 4.23 -8.21
#